data_db060be892596a9cc43738bfd28d2151
#
_entry.id   db060be892596a9cc43738bfd28d2151
#
_cell.length_a   1.000
_cell.length_b   1.000
_cell.length_c   1.000
_cell.angle_alpha   90.00
_cell.angle_beta   90.00
_cell.angle_gamma   90.00
#
_symmetry.space_group_name_H-M   'P 1'
#
loop_
_entity.id
_entity.type
_entity.pdbx_description
1 polymer ?
#
loop_
_entity_poly.entity_id
_entity_poly.type
_entity_poly.pdbx_seq_one_letter_code
_entity_poly.pdbx_strand_id
1 'polypeptide(L)'
;MKKMMSLILALAMLLTLAACGTKTQTPAAEPEAPAAETPAEETAASTGVEDGVLTVAMECAYAPYNWSQPDASNDAVPIKDSNEYANGYDVMMAKKLCEANGWELEIVRLDWDSLVPAVQAGTVDCVIAGQSMTAERAEMVDFAGPYLYASIVCVTKADSELANAKGISELTGTCTSQIGTIWYDTCLPQLKDNEGIQIQTAAESAPAMLMALETGTVNFICTDMPTAQGALVAYPDMVILDFSDTEDTFAVSDEDINIGISVMKGNTVLKDALDAVLSTMTADDFNALMEQATAIQPIEG
;
A
#
# COMPACT_ATOMS: atom_id res chain seq x y z
N MET A 1 -42.89 36.62 7.14
CA MET A 1 -43.02 38.10 7.08
C MET A 1 -41.66 38.68 6.77
N LYS A 2 -41.64 39.41 5.67
CA LYS A 2 -40.77 40.53 5.26
C LYS A 2 -39.27 40.21 5.14
N LYS A 3 -38.67 40.07 3.90
CA LYS A 3 -38.39 41.11 2.88
C LYS A 3 -37.31 42.07 3.40
N MET A 4 -36.21 42.41 2.76
CA MET A 4 -35.87 42.84 1.36
C MET A 4 -34.40 43.30 1.46
N MET A 5 -33.51 42.93 0.51
CA MET A 5 -33.24 43.72 -0.68
C MET A 5 -32.39 45.01 -0.46
N SER A 6 -31.24 45.11 -1.10
CA SER A 6 -30.79 46.13 -2.08
C SER A 6 -29.28 46.11 -2.18
N LEU A 7 -28.66 46.02 -3.27
CA LEU A 7 -28.61 46.59 -4.62
C LEU A 7 -27.47 47.65 -4.76
N ILE A 8 -26.51 47.35 -5.61
CA ILE A 8 -25.79 48.18 -6.62
C ILE A 8 -24.92 49.37 -6.13
N LEU A 9 -23.63 49.42 -6.56
CA LEU A 9 -23.20 50.51 -7.46
C LEU A 9 -21.86 50.15 -8.16
N ALA A 10 -21.92 50.10 -9.50
CA ALA A 10 -20.77 50.17 -10.39
C ALA A 10 -20.44 51.63 -10.68
N LEU A 11 -19.15 51.95 -10.84
CA LEU A 11 -18.79 53.12 -11.63
C LEU A 11 -17.43 52.94 -12.31
N ALA A 12 -17.50 52.87 -13.61
CA ALA A 12 -16.39 53.01 -14.55
C ALA A 12 -16.06 54.48 -14.76
N MET A 13 -14.79 54.80 -14.98
CA MET A 13 -14.42 55.99 -15.73
C MET A 13 -13.16 55.74 -16.57
N LEU A 14 -13.35 56.02 -17.85
CA LEU A 14 -12.44 56.00 -18.98
C LEU A 14 -11.78 57.37 -19.20
N LEU A 15 -10.71 57.35 -20.04
CA LEU A 15 -10.15 58.40 -20.89
C LEU A 15 -9.13 59.36 -20.26
N THR A 16 -7.99 59.71 -20.87
CA THR A 16 -7.78 60.15 -22.27
C THR A 16 -6.29 60.16 -22.68
N LEU A 17 -6.11 60.06 -23.99
CA LEU A 17 -4.93 60.26 -24.81
C LEU A 17 -4.25 61.63 -24.63
N ALA A 18 -2.94 61.67 -24.92
CA ALA A 18 -2.42 62.60 -25.96
C ALA A 18 -0.97 62.29 -26.33
N ALA A 19 -0.74 62.27 -27.61
CA ALA A 19 0.52 62.09 -28.33
C ALA A 19 1.30 63.44 -28.38
N CYS A 20 2.63 63.35 -28.48
CA CYS A 20 3.38 64.07 -29.54
C CYS A 20 4.86 63.66 -29.49
N GLY A 21 5.39 63.35 -30.63
CA GLY A 21 6.74 62.88 -30.86
C GLY A 21 7.76 63.97 -31.00
N THR A 22 9.01 63.57 -30.91
CA THR A 22 10.13 64.21 -31.63
C THR A 22 11.25 63.20 -31.88
N LYS A 23 11.71 63.12 -33.11
CA LYS A 23 12.86 62.34 -33.58
C LYS A 23 14.13 63.01 -33.07
N THR A 24 15.07 62.23 -32.55
CA THR A 24 16.51 62.61 -32.62
C THR A 24 17.37 61.34 -32.63
N GLN A 25 18.16 61.28 -33.61
CA GLN A 25 19.32 60.49 -34.04
C GLN A 25 20.01 59.57 -33.06
N THR A 26 20.31 58.38 -33.59
CA THR A 26 21.19 57.32 -33.12
C THR A 26 22.65 57.79 -33.11
N PRO A 27 23.46 57.42 -32.12
CA PRO A 27 24.87 57.11 -32.26
C PRO A 27 25.14 55.61 -32.26
N ALA A 28 26.20 55.25 -33.00
CA ALA A 28 26.61 53.92 -33.35
C ALA A 28 26.89 52.97 -32.15
N ALA A 29 26.56 51.72 -32.38
CA ALA A 29 26.85 50.58 -31.51
C ALA A 29 28.35 50.31 -31.38
N GLU A 30 28.81 50.16 -30.18
CA GLU A 30 30.06 49.51 -29.77
C GLU A 30 29.80 48.01 -29.60
N PRO A 31 30.69 47.12 -30.02
CA PRO A 31 30.41 45.68 -29.95
C PRO A 31 30.52 45.17 -28.49
N GLU A 32 29.37 44.69 -27.97
CA GLU A 32 29.29 43.93 -26.71
C GLU A 32 30.11 42.63 -26.86
N ALA A 33 30.95 42.39 -25.87
CA ALA A 33 31.66 41.13 -25.67
C ALA A 33 30.65 40.00 -25.40
N PRO A 34 30.93 38.76 -25.82
CA PRO A 34 30.02 37.65 -25.55
C PRO A 34 29.87 37.41 -24.06
N ALA A 35 28.61 37.45 -23.59
CA ALA A 35 28.26 37.05 -22.25
C ALA A 35 28.69 35.60 -22.03
N ALA A 36 29.47 35.36 -20.98
CA ALA A 36 29.81 34.03 -20.54
C ALA A 36 28.48 33.29 -20.20
N GLU A 37 28.23 32.21 -20.92
CA GLU A 37 27.19 31.27 -20.58
C GLU A 37 27.50 30.70 -19.19
N THR A 38 26.66 31.01 -18.22
CA THR A 38 26.64 30.33 -16.94
C THR A 38 26.31 28.87 -17.23
N PRO A 39 27.08 27.88 -16.71
CA PRO A 39 26.66 26.49 -16.87
C PRO A 39 25.25 26.34 -16.32
N ALA A 40 24.35 25.78 -17.13
CA ALA A 40 23.05 25.32 -16.64
C ALA A 40 23.32 24.35 -15.48
N GLU A 41 22.83 24.66 -14.29
CA GLU A 41 22.71 23.66 -13.24
C GLU A 41 21.94 22.50 -13.88
N GLU A 42 22.58 21.34 -13.94
CA GLU A 42 21.88 20.08 -14.18
C GLU A 42 20.86 19.97 -13.06
N THR A 43 19.60 20.30 -13.36
CA THR A 43 18.48 19.97 -12.48
C THR A 43 18.49 18.46 -12.38
N ALA A 44 18.86 17.94 -11.20
CA ALA A 44 18.71 16.53 -10.89
C ALA A 44 17.27 16.14 -11.31
N ALA A 45 17.14 15.04 -12.05
CA ALA A 45 15.83 14.55 -12.45
C ALA A 45 15.00 14.35 -11.17
N SER A 46 13.75 14.87 -11.12
CA SER A 46 12.85 14.64 -10.00
C SER A 46 12.74 13.12 -9.77
N THR A 47 12.87 12.71 -8.51
CA THR A 47 12.73 11.29 -8.10
C THR A 47 11.29 10.97 -7.70
N GLY A 48 10.38 11.95 -7.74
CA GLY A 48 9.01 11.83 -7.22
C GLY A 48 8.89 12.01 -5.71
N VAL A 49 10.03 12.18 -5.02
CA VAL A 49 10.14 12.52 -3.58
C VAL A 49 10.92 13.83 -3.51
N GLU A 50 10.20 14.96 -3.44
CA GLU A 50 10.82 16.30 -3.62
C GLU A 50 11.59 16.78 -2.40
N ASP A 51 11.19 16.38 -1.20
CA ASP A 51 11.83 16.76 0.07
C ASP A 51 12.93 15.77 0.52
N GLY A 52 13.10 14.67 -0.23
CA GLY A 52 14.06 13.61 0.09
C GLY A 52 13.58 12.65 1.18
N VAL A 53 12.31 12.71 1.60
CA VAL A 53 11.70 11.84 2.61
C VAL A 53 10.58 11.01 1.98
N LEU A 54 10.76 9.71 1.82
CA LEU A 54 9.68 8.82 1.38
C LEU A 54 8.73 8.57 2.55
N THR A 55 7.53 9.13 2.46
CA THR A 55 6.47 8.94 3.46
C THR A 55 5.62 7.73 3.08
N VAL A 56 5.70 6.66 3.86
CA VAL A 56 5.06 5.37 3.61
C VAL A 56 3.93 5.13 4.60
N ALA A 57 2.70 4.87 4.10
CA ALA A 57 1.60 4.43 4.96
C ALA A 57 1.53 2.89 5.03
N MET A 58 1.23 2.39 6.22
CA MET A 58 0.94 0.99 6.53
C MET A 58 0.10 0.87 7.81
N GLU A 59 -0.50 -0.30 8.08
CA GLU A 59 -1.34 -0.49 9.27
C GLU A 59 -0.53 -0.57 10.57
N CYS A 60 0.70 -1.08 10.51
CA CYS A 60 1.53 -1.43 11.67
C CYS A 60 0.83 -2.41 12.64
N ALA A 61 -0.06 -3.25 12.11
CA ALA A 61 -0.82 -4.25 12.85
C ALA A 61 -1.03 -5.55 12.05
N TYR A 62 -0.20 -5.79 11.04
CA TYR A 62 -0.36 -6.86 10.06
C TYR A 62 0.94 -7.68 9.92
N ALA A 63 1.31 -8.45 10.96
CA ALA A 63 2.46 -9.35 10.88
C ALA A 63 2.18 -10.54 9.92
N PRO A 64 3.17 -11.01 9.16
CA PRO A 64 4.59 -10.61 9.11
C PRO A 64 4.89 -9.43 8.19
N TYR A 65 3.89 -8.84 7.53
CA TYR A 65 4.07 -7.71 6.61
C TYR A 65 4.53 -6.46 7.34
N ASN A 66 3.77 -5.98 8.32
CA ASN A 66 4.11 -4.80 9.11
C ASN A 66 3.44 -4.84 10.49
N TRP A 67 4.18 -4.52 11.55
CA TRP A 67 3.65 -4.45 12.91
C TRP A 67 4.29 -3.32 13.69
N SER A 68 3.68 -2.91 14.82
CA SER A 68 4.29 -1.99 15.78
C SER A 68 4.96 -2.74 16.93
N GLN A 69 6.04 -2.16 17.44
CA GLN A 69 6.79 -2.64 18.60
C GLN A 69 7.27 -1.47 19.48
N PRO A 70 7.58 -1.70 20.79
CA PRO A 70 7.85 -0.61 21.72
C PRO A 70 9.23 0.03 21.57
N ASP A 71 10.16 -0.58 20.86
CA ASP A 71 11.55 -0.14 20.76
C ASP A 71 12.14 -0.34 19.35
N ALA A 72 13.35 0.17 19.13
CA ALA A 72 14.06 0.11 17.86
C ALA A 72 14.79 -1.23 17.62
N SER A 73 14.49 -2.30 18.37
CA SER A 73 15.11 -3.62 18.15
C SER A 73 14.82 -4.13 16.74
N ASN A 74 15.71 -4.99 16.23
CA ASN A 74 15.62 -5.54 14.87
C ASN A 74 15.54 -4.46 13.77
N ASP A 75 16.21 -3.31 13.97
CA ASP A 75 16.23 -2.19 13.01
C ASP A 75 14.85 -1.59 12.70
N ALA A 76 13.92 -1.63 13.65
CA ALA A 76 12.60 -1.02 13.52
C ALA A 76 12.69 0.50 13.34
N VAL A 77 11.75 1.06 12.59
CA VAL A 77 11.69 2.47 12.21
C VAL A 77 10.66 3.19 13.07
N PRO A 78 10.94 4.40 13.60
CA PRO A 78 9.94 5.15 14.36
C PRO A 78 8.68 5.38 13.52
N ILE A 79 7.50 5.21 14.14
CA ILE A 79 6.22 5.58 13.55
C ILE A 79 5.99 7.07 13.84
N LYS A 80 5.68 7.84 12.79
CA LYS A 80 5.38 9.28 12.90
C LYS A 80 4.29 9.54 13.95
N ASP A 81 4.50 10.57 14.77
CA ASP A 81 3.58 10.99 15.83
C ASP A 81 3.23 9.90 16.85
N SER A 82 4.11 8.90 17.02
CA SER A 82 3.96 7.79 17.95
C SER A 82 5.22 7.59 18.78
N ASN A 83 5.11 6.84 19.89
CA ASN A 83 6.25 6.37 20.67
C ASN A 83 6.63 4.91 20.32
N GLU A 84 6.01 4.34 19.28
CA GLU A 84 6.22 2.99 18.80
C GLU A 84 7.05 2.98 17.51
N TYR A 85 7.51 1.81 17.13
CA TYR A 85 8.35 1.57 15.98
C TYR A 85 7.68 0.55 15.07
N ALA A 86 7.75 0.76 13.77
CA ALA A 86 7.28 -0.19 12.77
C ALA A 86 8.40 -1.17 12.39
N ASN A 87 8.05 -2.43 12.21
CA ASN A 87 8.92 -3.46 11.67
C ASN A 87 8.12 -4.42 10.77
N GLY A 88 8.80 -5.32 10.07
CA GLY A 88 8.20 -6.31 9.19
C GLY A 88 8.70 -6.24 7.76
N TYR A 89 8.14 -7.09 6.92
CA TYR A 89 8.51 -7.23 5.52
C TYR A 89 8.40 -5.90 4.74
N ASP A 90 7.28 -5.18 4.91
CA ASP A 90 7.02 -3.91 4.25
C ASP A 90 8.01 -2.82 4.68
N VAL A 91 8.38 -2.80 5.97
CA VAL A 91 9.39 -1.88 6.50
C VAL A 91 10.78 -2.22 5.95
N MET A 92 11.13 -3.50 5.85
CA MET A 92 12.40 -3.95 5.26
C MET A 92 12.46 -3.57 3.77
N MET A 93 11.36 -3.71 3.04
CA MET A 93 11.26 -3.29 1.64
C MET A 93 11.38 -1.78 1.52
N ALA A 94 10.64 -1.00 2.31
CA ALA A 94 10.72 0.46 2.32
C ALA A 94 12.16 0.97 2.57
N LYS A 95 12.89 0.34 3.52
CA LYS A 95 14.31 0.67 3.78
C LYS A 95 15.19 0.42 2.56
N LYS A 96 15.02 -0.71 1.86
CA LYS A 96 15.79 -1.01 0.63
C LYS A 96 15.52 0.01 -0.47
N LEU A 97 14.26 0.42 -0.65
CA LEU A 97 13.87 1.43 -1.63
C LEU A 97 14.47 2.79 -1.30
N CYS A 98 14.44 3.20 -0.03
CA CYS A 98 15.04 4.44 0.44
C CYS A 98 16.58 4.43 0.29
N GLU A 99 17.24 3.34 0.70
CA GLU A 99 18.69 3.19 0.57
C GLU A 99 19.15 3.32 -0.90
N ALA A 100 18.45 2.66 -1.82
CA ALA A 100 18.80 2.67 -3.25
C ALA A 100 18.61 4.04 -3.90
N ASN A 101 17.64 4.84 -3.43
CA ASN A 101 17.32 6.15 -3.99
C ASN A 101 17.92 7.32 -3.18
N GLY A 102 18.55 7.05 -2.04
CA GLY A 102 19.11 8.08 -1.16
C GLY A 102 18.06 8.91 -0.42
N TRP A 103 16.88 8.33 -0.15
CA TRP A 103 15.80 8.96 0.61
C TRP A 103 15.87 8.63 2.11
N GLU A 104 15.32 9.51 2.94
CA GLU A 104 14.97 9.18 4.32
C GLU A 104 13.59 8.47 4.33
N LEU A 105 13.35 7.60 5.33
CA LEU A 105 12.10 6.87 5.48
C LEU A 105 11.27 7.44 6.62
N GLU A 106 10.03 7.81 6.35
CA GLU A 106 9.02 8.16 7.36
C GLU A 106 7.86 7.17 7.27
N ILE A 107 7.49 6.51 8.39
CA ILE A 107 6.36 5.57 8.47
C ILE A 107 5.16 6.28 9.09
N VAL A 108 4.02 6.20 8.43
CA VAL A 108 2.72 6.71 8.89
C VAL A 108 1.78 5.53 9.12
N ARG A 109 1.29 5.37 10.36
CA ARG A 109 0.30 4.34 10.69
C ARG A 109 -1.09 4.84 10.36
N LEU A 110 -1.84 4.06 9.57
CA LEU A 110 -3.24 4.31 9.21
C LEU A 110 -4.02 3.00 9.26
N ASP A 111 -5.33 3.09 9.50
CA ASP A 111 -6.22 1.95 9.35
C ASP A 111 -6.31 1.52 7.86
N TRP A 112 -6.58 0.24 7.62
CA TRP A 112 -6.61 -0.36 6.28
C TRP A 112 -7.41 0.45 5.25
N ASP A 113 -8.64 0.83 5.59
CA ASP A 113 -9.54 1.57 4.70
C ASP A 113 -9.06 3.00 4.41
N SER A 114 -8.10 3.52 5.18
CA SER A 114 -7.54 4.86 5.01
C SER A 114 -6.29 4.90 4.13
N LEU A 115 -5.69 3.75 3.80
CA LEU A 115 -4.41 3.67 3.07
C LEU A 115 -4.54 4.24 1.64
N VAL A 116 -5.46 3.71 0.83
CA VAL A 116 -5.68 4.18 -0.55
C VAL A 116 -6.15 5.65 -0.57
N PRO A 117 -7.12 6.08 0.25
CA PRO A 117 -7.47 7.50 0.35
C PRO A 117 -6.30 8.42 0.68
N ALA A 118 -5.38 8.01 1.56
CA ALA A 118 -4.22 8.83 1.94
C ALA A 118 -3.26 9.09 0.77
N VAL A 119 -2.95 8.05 -0.01
CA VAL A 119 -2.09 8.22 -1.21
C VAL A 119 -2.80 9.00 -2.30
N GLN A 120 -4.11 8.84 -2.49
CA GLN A 120 -4.89 9.64 -3.43
C GLN A 120 -4.91 11.12 -3.06
N ALA A 121 -4.97 11.43 -1.77
CA ALA A 121 -4.95 12.80 -1.27
C ALA A 121 -3.54 13.42 -1.25
N GLY A 122 -2.48 12.64 -1.51
CA GLY A 122 -1.10 13.09 -1.42
C GLY A 122 -0.64 13.43 0.00
N THR A 123 -1.26 12.82 1.02
CA THR A 123 -0.83 12.96 2.41
C THR A 123 0.31 12.01 2.78
N VAL A 124 0.53 11.01 1.94
CA VAL A 124 1.68 10.11 1.92
C VAL A 124 2.12 9.90 0.46
N ASP A 125 3.37 9.54 0.25
CA ASP A 125 3.92 9.30 -1.09
C ASP A 125 3.46 7.96 -1.64
N CYS A 126 3.45 6.93 -0.80
CA CYS A 126 3.06 5.59 -1.19
C CYS A 126 2.47 4.79 -0.02
N VAL A 127 1.86 3.65 -0.39
CA VAL A 127 1.43 2.60 0.54
C VAL A 127 2.25 1.35 0.29
N ILE A 128 2.89 0.82 1.33
CA ILE A 128 3.56 -0.48 1.34
C ILE A 128 2.96 -1.26 2.51
N ALA A 129 1.97 -2.10 2.23
CA ALA A 129 1.11 -2.69 3.25
C ALA A 129 0.51 -4.04 2.82
N GLY A 130 1.25 -4.87 2.10
CA GLY A 130 0.74 -6.16 1.65
C GLY A 130 -0.45 -6.08 0.70
N GLN A 131 -0.61 -4.98 -0.06
CA GLN A 131 -1.79 -4.76 -0.91
C GLN A 131 -1.70 -5.52 -2.23
N SER A 132 -2.72 -6.33 -2.53
CA SER A 132 -2.91 -6.95 -3.84
C SER A 132 -3.12 -5.91 -4.94
N MET A 133 -2.53 -6.13 -6.12
CA MET A 133 -2.58 -5.24 -7.29
C MET A 133 -3.87 -5.42 -8.10
N THR A 134 -5.03 -5.44 -7.42
CA THR A 134 -6.32 -5.71 -8.07
C THR A 134 -6.67 -4.66 -9.12
N ALA A 135 -7.42 -5.07 -10.15
CA ALA A 135 -7.92 -4.17 -11.20
C ALA A 135 -8.76 -3.02 -10.59
N GLU A 136 -9.56 -3.29 -9.56
CA GLU A 136 -10.36 -2.27 -8.87
C GLU A 136 -9.46 -1.20 -8.22
N ARG A 137 -8.42 -1.61 -7.49
CA ARG A 137 -7.45 -0.66 -6.89
C ARG A 137 -6.68 0.10 -7.97
N ALA A 138 -6.34 -0.57 -9.09
CA ALA A 138 -5.65 0.04 -10.20
C ALA A 138 -6.47 1.14 -10.92
N GLU A 139 -7.78 1.22 -10.72
CA GLU A 139 -8.59 2.38 -11.13
C GLU A 139 -8.29 3.62 -10.28
N MET A 140 -7.92 3.43 -9.01
CA MET A 140 -7.76 4.49 -8.01
C MET A 140 -6.31 4.95 -7.83
N VAL A 141 -5.34 4.05 -7.98
CA VAL A 141 -3.91 4.27 -7.76
C VAL A 141 -3.11 3.65 -8.92
N ASP A 142 -1.83 3.98 -9.03
CA ASP A 142 -0.89 3.20 -9.81
C ASP A 142 -0.07 2.30 -8.87
N PHE A 143 0.42 1.18 -9.40
CA PHE A 143 1.24 0.24 -8.65
C PHE A 143 2.66 0.18 -9.19
N ALA A 144 3.65 0.21 -8.29
CA ALA A 144 4.99 -0.27 -8.54
C ALA A 144 5.12 -1.72 -8.05
N GLY A 145 5.95 -2.49 -8.70
CA GLY A 145 6.16 -3.90 -8.37
C GLY A 145 5.59 -4.88 -9.41
N PRO A 146 5.32 -6.14 -9.03
CA PRO A 146 5.13 -6.62 -7.64
C PRO A 146 6.42 -6.70 -6.82
N TYR A 147 6.26 -6.67 -5.49
CA TYR A 147 7.36 -6.90 -4.55
C TYR A 147 7.17 -8.18 -3.71
N LEU A 148 6.08 -8.90 -3.94
CA LEU A 148 5.85 -10.26 -3.44
C LEU A 148 4.82 -10.96 -4.33
N TYR A 149 4.98 -12.28 -4.48
CA TYR A 149 4.04 -13.19 -5.14
C TYR A 149 3.43 -14.07 -4.06
N ALA A 150 2.15 -13.86 -3.75
CA ALA A 150 1.44 -14.61 -2.73
C ALA A 150 0.56 -15.71 -3.34
N SER A 151 0.14 -16.67 -2.53
CA SER A 151 -0.92 -17.62 -2.86
C SER A 151 -2.06 -17.50 -1.86
N ILE A 152 -3.28 -17.83 -2.27
CA ILE A 152 -4.45 -17.80 -1.40
C ILE A 152 -4.61 -19.17 -0.75
N VAL A 153 -4.81 -19.15 0.57
CA VAL A 153 -4.97 -20.32 1.41
C VAL A 153 -6.14 -20.16 2.37
N CYS A 154 -6.60 -21.27 2.96
CA CYS A 154 -7.45 -21.22 4.13
C CYS A 154 -6.65 -21.63 5.38
N VAL A 155 -7.13 -21.18 6.55
CA VAL A 155 -6.57 -21.60 7.84
C VAL A 155 -7.72 -22.10 8.72
N THR A 156 -7.51 -23.20 9.40
CA THR A 156 -8.44 -23.79 10.37
C THR A 156 -7.71 -24.28 11.60
N LYS A 157 -8.43 -24.73 12.64
CA LYS A 157 -7.82 -25.39 13.81
C LYS A 157 -7.39 -26.82 13.47
N ALA A 158 -6.29 -27.27 14.04
CA ALA A 158 -5.73 -28.61 13.80
C ALA A 158 -6.66 -29.76 14.24
N ASP A 159 -7.52 -29.52 15.23
CA ASP A 159 -8.52 -30.46 15.71
C ASP A 159 -9.87 -30.36 14.98
N SER A 160 -10.00 -29.45 14.00
CA SER A 160 -11.17 -29.33 13.15
C SER A 160 -11.29 -30.50 12.16
N GLU A 161 -12.52 -30.88 11.84
CA GLU A 161 -12.79 -31.82 10.75
C GLU A 161 -12.24 -31.30 9.40
N LEU A 162 -12.14 -29.97 9.23
CA LEU A 162 -11.61 -29.32 8.04
C LEU A 162 -10.10 -29.49 7.87
N ALA A 163 -9.35 -29.84 8.91
CA ALA A 163 -7.88 -29.92 8.88
C ALA A 163 -7.31 -30.87 7.79
N ASN A 164 -8.15 -31.76 7.24
CA ASN A 164 -7.78 -32.70 6.19
C ASN A 164 -8.47 -32.42 4.84
N ALA A 165 -9.15 -31.29 4.68
CA ALA A 165 -9.81 -30.90 3.43
C ALA A 165 -8.79 -30.84 2.28
N LYS A 166 -9.21 -31.26 1.08
CA LYS A 166 -8.36 -31.38 -0.11
C LYS A 166 -8.72 -30.38 -1.21
N GLY A 167 -9.76 -29.58 -1.00
CA GLY A 167 -10.23 -28.55 -1.90
C GLY A 167 -11.28 -27.67 -1.24
N ILE A 168 -11.60 -26.57 -1.90
CA ILE A 168 -12.59 -25.60 -1.40
C ILE A 168 -14.01 -26.18 -1.34
N SER A 169 -14.34 -27.21 -2.14
CA SER A 169 -15.63 -27.88 -2.11
C SER A 169 -15.87 -28.71 -0.83
N GLU A 170 -14.80 -29.09 -0.11
CA GLU A 170 -14.89 -29.83 1.16
C GLU A 170 -15.01 -28.89 2.38
N LEU A 171 -14.91 -27.58 2.20
CA LEU A 171 -15.05 -26.59 3.28
C LEU A 171 -16.52 -26.52 3.73
N THR A 172 -16.73 -26.42 5.03
CA THR A 172 -18.06 -26.32 5.67
C THR A 172 -17.99 -25.44 6.92
N GLY A 173 -19.16 -24.97 7.39
CA GLY A 173 -19.27 -24.19 8.61
C GLY A 173 -19.20 -22.69 8.37
N THR A 174 -18.80 -21.97 9.38
CA THR A 174 -18.71 -20.50 9.36
C THR A 174 -17.32 -20.05 8.94
N CYS A 175 -17.24 -18.97 8.15
CA CYS A 175 -15.97 -18.38 7.72
C CYS A 175 -16.03 -16.86 7.70
N THR A 176 -14.88 -16.22 7.75
CA THR A 176 -14.69 -14.79 7.53
C THR A 176 -13.34 -14.50 6.91
N SER A 177 -13.11 -13.26 6.55
CA SER A 177 -11.80 -12.71 6.19
C SER A 177 -11.78 -11.21 6.44
N GLN A 178 -10.65 -10.54 6.15
CA GLN A 178 -10.52 -9.10 6.34
C GLN A 178 -11.29 -8.34 5.25
N ILE A 179 -12.00 -7.28 5.66
CA ILE A 179 -12.75 -6.39 4.76
C ILE A 179 -11.82 -5.73 3.73
N GLY A 180 -12.33 -5.49 2.52
CA GLY A 180 -11.59 -4.78 1.46
C GLY A 180 -10.37 -5.55 0.94
N THR A 181 -10.32 -6.87 1.14
CA THR A 181 -9.31 -7.77 0.59
C THR A 181 -9.92 -8.71 -0.42
N ILE A 182 -9.09 -9.22 -1.35
CA ILE A 182 -9.55 -10.28 -2.29
C ILE A 182 -10.02 -11.53 -1.55
N TRP A 183 -9.55 -11.75 -0.35
CA TRP A 183 -9.92 -12.90 0.46
C TRP A 183 -11.40 -12.88 0.79
N TYR A 184 -11.91 -11.72 1.23
CA TYR A 184 -13.32 -11.56 1.57
C TYR A 184 -14.19 -11.26 0.35
N ASP A 185 -13.74 -10.36 -0.54
CA ASP A 185 -14.56 -9.81 -1.62
C ASP A 185 -14.56 -10.69 -2.87
N THR A 186 -13.52 -11.51 -3.10
CA THR A 186 -13.37 -12.36 -4.28
C THR A 186 -13.38 -13.84 -3.96
N CYS A 187 -12.68 -14.30 -2.91
CA CYS A 187 -12.52 -15.73 -2.63
C CYS A 187 -13.74 -16.29 -1.89
N LEU A 188 -14.14 -15.72 -0.75
CA LEU A 188 -15.28 -16.25 0.01
C LEU A 188 -16.58 -16.31 -0.80
N PRO A 189 -16.95 -15.34 -1.66
CA PRO A 189 -18.14 -15.45 -2.49
C PRO A 189 -18.18 -16.65 -3.44
N GLN A 190 -17.04 -17.26 -3.78
CA GLN A 190 -16.99 -18.48 -4.58
C GLN A 190 -17.55 -19.69 -3.83
N LEU A 191 -17.61 -19.61 -2.49
CA LEU A 191 -18.16 -20.67 -1.63
C LEU A 191 -19.68 -20.55 -1.40
N LYS A 192 -20.33 -19.51 -1.92
CA LYS A 192 -21.77 -19.19 -1.65
C LYS A 192 -22.74 -20.28 -2.03
N ASP A 193 -22.39 -21.11 -3.05
CA ASP A 193 -23.25 -22.17 -3.55
C ASP A 193 -23.06 -23.49 -2.76
N ASN A 194 -22.12 -23.52 -1.81
CA ASN A 194 -21.95 -24.61 -0.86
C ASN A 194 -22.92 -24.45 0.31
N GLU A 195 -23.97 -25.29 0.37
CA GLU A 195 -25.00 -25.23 1.42
C GLU A 195 -24.47 -25.39 2.85
N GLY A 196 -23.25 -25.92 3.00
CA GLY A 196 -22.56 -26.07 4.31
C GLY A 196 -21.86 -24.82 4.80
N ILE A 197 -21.76 -23.73 4.01
CA ILE A 197 -20.98 -22.54 4.30
C ILE A 197 -21.87 -21.38 4.78
N GLN A 198 -21.38 -20.66 5.81
CA GLN A 198 -21.93 -19.40 6.27
C GLN A 198 -20.85 -18.33 6.36
N ILE A 199 -20.82 -17.42 5.39
CA ILE A 199 -19.87 -16.29 5.39
C ILE A 199 -20.37 -15.27 6.44
N GLN A 200 -19.54 -15.00 7.44
CA GLN A 200 -19.81 -14.02 8.50
C GLN A 200 -19.42 -12.61 8.05
N THR A 201 -19.77 -11.60 8.84
CA THR A 201 -19.31 -10.22 8.63
C THR A 201 -17.79 -10.18 8.56
N ALA A 202 -17.25 -9.40 7.62
CA ALA A 202 -15.82 -9.21 7.46
C ALA A 202 -15.18 -8.68 8.75
N ALA A 203 -13.97 -9.13 9.03
CA ALA A 203 -13.13 -8.61 10.11
C ALA A 203 -12.49 -7.27 9.67
N GLU A 204 -12.33 -6.35 10.61
CA GLU A 204 -11.77 -5.03 10.32
C GLU A 204 -10.25 -5.05 10.08
N SER A 205 -9.56 -6.09 10.56
CA SER A 205 -8.11 -6.25 10.43
C SER A 205 -7.69 -7.73 10.42
N ALA A 206 -6.46 -8.03 10.00
CA ALA A 206 -5.91 -9.38 10.03
C ALA A 206 -5.87 -9.97 11.46
N PRO A 207 -5.44 -9.25 12.50
CA PRO A 207 -5.54 -9.75 13.89
C PRO A 207 -6.98 -10.09 14.32
N ALA A 208 -7.96 -9.26 13.95
CA ALA A 208 -9.37 -9.54 14.26
C ALA A 208 -9.88 -10.80 13.55
N MET A 209 -9.47 -11.01 12.29
CA MET A 209 -9.76 -12.23 11.52
C MET A 209 -9.15 -13.47 12.19
N LEU A 210 -7.88 -13.42 12.56
CA LEU A 210 -7.18 -14.52 13.25
C LEU A 210 -7.81 -14.83 14.62
N MET A 211 -8.17 -13.79 15.37
CA MET A 211 -8.85 -13.95 16.65
C MET A 211 -10.24 -14.59 16.52
N ALA A 212 -10.97 -14.32 15.43
CA ALA A 212 -12.26 -14.98 15.16
C ALA A 212 -12.10 -16.50 14.98
N LEU A 213 -11.01 -16.94 14.34
CA LEU A 213 -10.67 -18.35 14.21
C LEU A 213 -10.19 -18.92 15.55
N GLU A 214 -9.30 -18.20 16.24
CA GLU A 214 -8.74 -18.62 17.54
C GLU A 214 -9.82 -18.89 18.58
N THR A 215 -10.81 -17.99 18.68
CA THR A 215 -11.92 -18.11 19.62
C THR A 215 -13.04 -19.06 19.18
N GLY A 216 -12.92 -19.66 17.99
CA GLY A 216 -13.95 -20.55 17.42
C GLY A 216 -15.22 -19.82 16.97
N THR A 217 -15.16 -18.51 16.79
CA THR A 217 -16.28 -17.72 16.20
C THR A 217 -16.53 -18.14 14.76
N VAL A 218 -15.46 -18.51 14.05
CA VAL A 218 -15.51 -19.12 12.72
C VAL A 218 -14.73 -20.44 12.68
N ASN A 219 -15.05 -21.30 11.72
CA ASN A 219 -14.41 -22.61 11.56
C ASN A 219 -13.16 -22.51 10.69
N PHE A 220 -13.13 -21.57 9.77
CA PHE A 220 -11.94 -21.29 8.95
C PHE A 220 -11.94 -19.82 8.48
N ILE A 221 -10.78 -19.37 8.04
CA ILE A 221 -10.57 -18.07 7.39
C ILE A 221 -9.92 -18.27 6.04
N CYS A 222 -10.07 -17.31 5.13
CA CYS A 222 -9.33 -17.21 3.89
C CYS A 222 -8.31 -16.08 3.99
N THR A 223 -7.07 -16.31 3.57
CA THR A 223 -5.97 -15.34 3.65
C THR A 223 -4.88 -15.68 2.63
N ASP A 224 -3.76 -14.97 2.66
CA ASP A 224 -2.59 -15.34 1.88
C ASP A 224 -1.61 -16.25 2.68
N MET A 225 -0.69 -16.88 1.96
CA MET A 225 0.28 -17.80 2.53
C MET A 225 1.20 -17.11 3.57
N PRO A 226 1.76 -15.90 3.35
CA PRO A 226 2.59 -15.23 4.35
C PRO A 226 1.84 -14.96 5.67
N THR A 227 0.61 -14.46 5.59
CA THR A 227 -0.25 -14.24 6.77
C THR A 227 -0.53 -15.55 7.50
N ALA A 228 -0.87 -16.61 6.75
CA ALA A 228 -1.11 -17.93 7.33
C ALA A 228 0.14 -18.49 8.02
N GLN A 229 1.32 -18.38 7.41
CA GLN A 229 2.59 -18.82 8.02
C GLN A 229 2.92 -18.01 9.25
N GLY A 230 2.72 -16.69 9.22
CA GLY A 230 2.87 -15.83 10.38
C GLY A 230 1.92 -16.20 11.52
N ALA A 231 0.68 -16.53 11.19
CA ALA A 231 -0.31 -16.96 12.18
C ALA A 231 0.09 -18.23 12.93
N LEU A 232 0.71 -19.20 12.26
CA LEU A 232 1.15 -20.44 12.91
C LEU A 232 2.25 -20.22 13.97
N VAL A 233 2.99 -19.11 13.91
CA VAL A 233 3.96 -18.74 14.94
C VAL A 233 3.26 -18.33 16.23
N ALA A 234 2.17 -17.54 16.13
CA ALA A 234 1.37 -17.08 17.27
C ALA A 234 0.36 -18.13 17.75
N TYR A 235 -0.20 -18.93 16.82
CA TYR A 235 -1.28 -19.91 17.05
C TYR A 235 -0.86 -21.29 16.52
N PRO A 236 -0.03 -22.05 17.24
CA PRO A 236 0.54 -23.31 16.76
C PRO A 236 -0.47 -24.46 16.64
N ASP A 237 -1.69 -24.27 17.08
CA ASP A 237 -2.82 -25.19 16.93
C ASP A 237 -3.67 -24.91 15.67
N MET A 238 -3.27 -23.96 14.85
CA MET A 238 -3.82 -23.73 13.52
C MET A 238 -3.10 -24.57 12.46
N VAL A 239 -3.77 -24.83 11.35
CA VAL A 239 -3.20 -25.52 10.17
C VAL A 239 -3.60 -24.78 8.90
N ILE A 240 -2.66 -24.74 7.95
CA ILE A 240 -2.87 -24.15 6.62
C ILE A 240 -3.49 -25.22 5.71
N LEU A 241 -4.52 -24.83 4.99
CA LEU A 241 -5.16 -25.59 3.92
C LEU A 241 -4.77 -24.92 2.61
N ASP A 242 -3.75 -25.46 1.96
CA ASP A 242 -3.27 -24.98 0.66
C ASP A 242 -3.87 -25.83 -0.45
N PHE A 243 -4.68 -25.21 -1.29
CA PHE A 243 -5.33 -25.83 -2.42
C PHE A 243 -4.75 -25.38 -3.77
N SER A 244 -3.69 -24.56 -3.77
CA SER A 244 -3.11 -23.92 -4.96
C SER A 244 -2.67 -24.92 -6.04
N ASP A 245 -2.22 -26.11 -5.64
CA ASP A 245 -1.80 -27.20 -6.53
C ASP A 245 -2.96 -28.13 -6.98
N THR A 246 -4.21 -27.76 -6.67
CA THR A 246 -5.39 -28.59 -6.99
C THR A 246 -6.29 -27.90 -8.02
N GLU A 247 -7.16 -28.69 -8.69
CA GLU A 247 -8.21 -28.13 -9.54
C GLU A 247 -9.38 -27.55 -8.71
N ASP A 248 -9.48 -27.93 -7.43
CA ASP A 248 -10.51 -27.49 -6.49
C ASP A 248 -9.95 -26.39 -5.57
N THR A 249 -9.66 -25.24 -6.17
CA THR A 249 -9.06 -24.06 -5.53
C THR A 249 -9.83 -22.79 -5.88
N PHE A 250 -9.48 -21.68 -5.25
CA PHE A 250 -10.05 -20.37 -5.58
C PHE A 250 -9.61 -19.91 -6.97
N ALA A 251 -10.57 -19.44 -7.76
CA ALA A 251 -10.28 -18.79 -9.04
C ALA A 251 -9.87 -17.34 -8.78
N VAL A 252 -8.58 -17.07 -8.86
CA VAL A 252 -7.97 -15.74 -8.75
C VAL A 252 -7.01 -15.52 -9.91
N SER A 253 -6.81 -14.28 -10.35
CA SER A 253 -5.80 -13.96 -11.36
C SER A 253 -4.41 -13.78 -10.69
N ASP A 254 -3.35 -13.91 -11.48
CA ASP A 254 -1.99 -13.63 -11.00
C ASP A 254 -1.87 -12.18 -10.50
N GLU A 255 -2.57 -11.24 -11.14
CA GLU A 255 -2.59 -9.82 -10.74
C GLU A 255 -3.25 -9.63 -9.37
N ASP A 256 -4.32 -10.39 -9.07
CA ASP A 256 -5.01 -10.31 -7.78
C ASP A 256 -4.16 -10.82 -6.61
N ILE A 257 -3.25 -11.75 -6.85
CA ILE A 257 -2.37 -12.32 -5.81
C ILE A 257 -1.00 -11.65 -5.74
N ASN A 258 -0.62 -10.86 -6.74
CA ASN A 258 0.60 -10.06 -6.71
C ASN A 258 0.46 -8.89 -5.73
N ILE A 259 1.48 -8.69 -4.92
CA ILE A 259 1.53 -7.62 -3.91
C ILE A 259 2.38 -6.47 -4.44
N GLY A 260 1.80 -5.27 -4.46
CA GLY A 260 2.42 -4.07 -5.03
C GLY A 260 2.41 -2.86 -4.12
N ILE A 261 3.18 -1.86 -4.51
CA ILE A 261 3.28 -0.57 -3.82
C ILE A 261 2.34 0.42 -4.50
N SER A 262 1.34 0.90 -3.76
CA SER A 262 0.41 1.91 -4.29
C SER A 262 1.04 3.30 -4.27
N VAL A 263 0.99 3.99 -5.40
CA VAL A 263 1.39 5.40 -5.55
C VAL A 263 0.21 6.21 -6.10
N MET A 264 0.23 7.53 -5.93
CA MET A 264 -0.81 8.39 -6.48
C MET A 264 -0.95 8.16 -7.99
N LYS A 265 -2.18 8.07 -8.46
CA LYS A 265 -2.51 7.88 -9.88
C LYS A 265 -1.83 8.94 -10.75
N GLY A 266 -1.03 8.50 -11.72
CA GLY A 266 -0.27 9.35 -12.61
C GLY A 266 1.10 9.82 -12.08
N ASN A 267 1.50 9.46 -10.85
CA ASN A 267 2.85 9.70 -10.34
C ASN A 267 3.85 8.68 -10.90
N THR A 268 4.10 8.79 -12.21
CA THR A 268 4.99 7.87 -12.92
C THR A 268 6.45 8.00 -12.48
N VAL A 269 6.86 9.18 -12.01
CA VAL A 269 8.26 9.42 -11.58
C VAL A 269 8.58 8.60 -10.35
N LEU A 270 7.75 8.64 -9.32
CA LEU A 270 7.92 7.81 -8.12
C LEU A 270 7.79 6.32 -8.47
N LYS A 271 6.75 5.96 -9.24
CA LYS A 271 6.55 4.58 -9.68
C LYS A 271 7.80 4.02 -10.37
N ASP A 272 8.35 4.73 -11.35
CA ASP A 272 9.51 4.30 -12.11
C ASP A 272 10.77 4.17 -11.23
N ALA A 273 10.93 5.05 -10.23
CA ALA A 273 12.03 4.98 -9.27
C ALA A 273 11.93 3.74 -8.37
N LEU A 274 10.72 3.40 -7.90
CA LEU A 274 10.46 2.18 -7.13
C LEU A 274 10.66 0.93 -7.99
N ASP A 275 10.10 0.89 -9.21
CA ASP A 275 10.23 -0.22 -10.15
C ASP A 275 11.68 -0.49 -10.55
N ALA A 276 12.50 0.57 -10.70
CA ALA A 276 13.91 0.42 -11.00
C ALA A 276 14.65 -0.41 -9.93
N VAL A 277 14.31 -0.24 -8.66
CA VAL A 277 14.88 -1.03 -7.56
C VAL A 277 14.28 -2.44 -7.56
N LEU A 278 12.95 -2.56 -7.60
CA LEU A 278 12.27 -3.85 -7.53
C LEU A 278 12.67 -4.79 -8.66
N SER A 279 12.89 -4.25 -9.87
CA SER A 279 13.32 -5.04 -11.04
C SER A 279 14.75 -5.66 -10.89
N THR A 280 15.54 -5.22 -9.91
CA THR A 280 16.85 -5.82 -9.59
C THR A 280 16.72 -7.01 -8.64
N MET A 281 15.55 -7.23 -8.04
CA MET A 281 15.28 -8.29 -7.07
C MET A 281 14.58 -9.46 -7.75
N THR A 282 14.80 -10.63 -7.22
CA THR A 282 14.17 -11.88 -7.67
C THR A 282 13.09 -12.32 -6.70
N ALA A 283 12.26 -13.29 -7.11
CA ALA A 283 11.28 -13.91 -6.20
C ALA A 283 11.95 -14.52 -4.96
N ASP A 284 13.15 -15.10 -5.11
CA ASP A 284 13.91 -15.64 -3.97
C ASP A 284 14.37 -14.54 -3.01
N ASP A 285 14.71 -13.35 -3.51
CA ASP A 285 15.06 -12.20 -2.66
C ASP A 285 13.85 -11.71 -1.86
N PHE A 286 12.67 -11.68 -2.48
CA PHE A 286 11.42 -11.33 -1.80
C PHE A 286 11.06 -12.35 -0.72
N ASN A 287 11.15 -13.63 -1.04
CA ASN A 287 10.87 -14.72 -0.09
C ASN A 287 11.86 -14.70 1.09
N ALA A 288 13.14 -14.47 0.84
CA ALA A 288 14.16 -14.39 1.89
C ALA A 288 13.89 -13.22 2.87
N LEU A 289 13.38 -12.08 2.38
CA LEU A 289 12.97 -10.97 3.25
C LEU A 289 11.73 -11.32 4.06
N MET A 290 10.75 -12.02 3.48
CA MET A 290 9.56 -12.47 4.18
C MET A 290 9.92 -13.49 5.27
N GLU A 291 10.83 -14.43 5.00
CA GLU A 291 11.34 -15.36 6.01
C GLU A 291 12.03 -14.63 7.19
N GLN A 292 12.82 -13.57 6.90
CA GLN A 292 13.42 -12.75 7.93
C GLN A 292 12.37 -12.04 8.77
N ALA A 293 11.35 -11.45 8.17
CA ALA A 293 10.26 -10.78 8.87
C ALA A 293 9.49 -11.77 9.77
N THR A 294 9.14 -12.94 9.24
CA THR A 294 8.45 -14.00 9.99
C THR A 294 9.26 -14.48 11.18
N ALA A 295 10.59 -14.58 11.04
CA ALA A 295 11.48 -15.03 12.12
C ALA A 295 11.58 -14.05 13.32
N ILE A 296 11.31 -12.75 13.09
CA ILE A 296 11.42 -11.71 14.14
C ILE A 296 10.08 -11.11 14.54
N GLN A 297 8.96 -11.57 13.96
CA GLN A 297 7.64 -11.06 14.31
C GLN A 297 7.30 -11.30 15.77
N PRO A 298 6.47 -10.47 16.41
CA PRO A 298 6.01 -10.69 17.77
C PRO A 298 5.25 -12.02 17.87
N ILE A 299 5.53 -12.78 18.95
CA ILE A 299 4.85 -14.07 19.23
C ILE A 299 3.55 -13.83 20.01
N GLU A 300 3.28 -12.58 20.41
CA GLU A 300 2.10 -12.23 21.19
C GLU A 300 0.91 -11.97 20.25
N GLY A 301 -0.08 -12.87 20.31
CA GLY A 301 -1.40 -12.72 19.71
C GLY A 301 -2.40 -12.12 20.71
#